data_c3091013b44e3f22fbf7e0ac208d7e1d
#
_entry.id   c3091013b44e3f22fbf7e0ac208d7e1d
#
_cell.length_a   1.000
_cell.length_b   1.000
_cell.length_c   1.000
_cell.angle_alpha   90.00
_cell.angle_beta   90.00
_cell.angle_gamma   90.00
#
_symmetry.space_group_name_H-M   'P 1'
#
loop_
_entity.id
_entity.type
_entity.pdbx_description
1 polymer ?
#
loop_
_entity_poly.entity_id
_entity_poly.type
_entity_poly.pdbx_seq_one_letter_code
_entity_poly.pdbx_strand_id
1 'polypeptide(L)'
;MRLEAMAVKFPHVDGHPNRVAFEGVLTMVNAASDKAPAGARGHRVMLTRDAAEAALPSLLGMAVDYRPGWDGHDARRKSGLVTEATLVGPRLVVRGYIYARDFPEVAKAIQAHAPQAMGMSYELADARVEDLRAEVWKLTRVTFTGAAILLREKAAYRATSFRMAS
;
A
#
# COMPACT_ATOMS: atom_id res chain seq x y z
N MET A 1 30.45 24.60 13.70
CA MET A 1 29.07 24.93 14.16
C MET A 1 28.16 23.79 13.71
N ARG A 2 27.79 22.89 14.60
CA ARG A 2 26.85 21.82 14.33
C ARG A 2 25.46 22.45 14.36
N LEU A 3 24.83 22.59 13.21
CA LEU A 3 23.40 22.84 13.15
C LEU A 3 22.72 21.52 13.57
N GLU A 4 22.45 21.39 14.85
CA GLU A 4 21.45 20.43 15.27
C GLU A 4 20.15 20.90 14.61
N ALA A 5 19.67 20.12 13.65
CA ALA A 5 18.32 20.27 13.18
C ALA A 5 17.47 20.18 14.45
N MET A 6 16.90 21.30 14.85
CA MET A 6 15.87 21.28 15.88
C MET A 6 14.77 20.38 15.30
N ALA A 7 14.76 19.14 15.75
CA ALA A 7 13.60 18.30 15.56
C ALA A 7 12.45 19.05 16.19
N VAL A 8 11.70 19.76 15.36
CA VAL A 8 10.42 20.29 15.78
C VAL A 8 9.62 19.05 16.13
N LYS A 9 9.54 18.74 17.41
CA LYS A 9 8.57 17.75 17.88
C LYS A 9 7.21 18.33 17.52
N PHE A 10 6.69 17.87 16.40
CA PHE A 10 5.28 18.09 16.14
C PHE A 10 4.54 17.53 17.36
N PRO A 11 3.75 18.32 18.05
CA PRO A 11 2.97 17.81 19.15
C PRO A 11 2.20 16.60 18.62
N HIS A 12 2.37 15.46 19.28
CA HIS A 12 1.54 14.30 18.99
C HIS A 12 0.13 14.68 19.40
N VAL A 13 -0.65 15.10 18.43
CA VAL A 13 -2.06 15.44 18.66
C VAL A 13 -2.82 14.13 18.54
N ASP A 14 -2.97 13.45 19.64
CA ASP A 14 -3.90 12.35 19.77
C ASP A 14 -5.30 12.85 19.39
N GLY A 15 -5.96 12.13 18.51
CA GLY A 15 -7.32 12.48 18.11
C GLY A 15 -7.42 13.70 17.21
N HIS A 16 -6.43 13.98 16.36
CA HIS A 16 -6.59 15.01 15.34
C HIS A 16 -7.83 14.73 14.48
N PRO A 17 -8.79 15.68 14.42
CA PRO A 17 -10.13 15.41 13.88
C PRO A 17 -10.15 15.03 12.39
N ASN A 18 -9.09 15.34 11.65
CA ASN A 18 -8.98 14.99 10.23
C ASN A 18 -8.20 13.70 9.99
N ARG A 19 -7.42 13.21 10.95
CA ARG A 19 -6.56 12.04 10.77
C ARG A 19 -7.15 10.83 11.46
N VAL A 20 -7.42 9.79 10.70
CA VAL A 20 -7.86 8.50 11.23
C VAL A 20 -6.82 7.46 10.87
N ALA A 21 -6.30 6.76 11.86
CA ALA A 21 -5.29 5.73 11.67
C ALA A 21 -5.82 4.58 10.82
N PHE A 22 -4.95 4.03 9.97
CA PHE A 22 -5.23 2.80 9.24
C PHE A 22 -4.11 1.78 9.41
N GLU A 23 -4.44 0.53 9.16
CA GLU A 23 -3.51 -0.57 8.97
C GLU A 23 -3.96 -1.37 7.75
N GLY A 24 -3.01 -1.78 6.92
CA GLY A 24 -3.30 -2.60 5.76
C GLY A 24 -2.20 -3.62 5.48
N VAL A 25 -2.57 -4.72 4.85
CA VAL A 25 -1.63 -5.62 4.19
C VAL A 25 -1.53 -5.18 2.74
N LEU A 26 -0.41 -4.57 2.38
CA LEU A 26 -0.19 -4.03 1.03
C LEU A 26 0.01 -5.13 0.00
N THR A 27 0.75 -6.16 0.37
CA THR A 27 1.05 -7.32 -0.48
C THR A 27 1.59 -8.48 0.33
N MET A 28 1.74 -9.62 -0.36
CA MET A 28 2.44 -10.79 0.16
C MET A 28 3.83 -10.88 -0.49
N VAL A 29 4.81 -11.39 0.24
CA VAL A 29 6.14 -11.67 -0.29
C VAL A 29 6.36 -13.19 -0.42
N ASN A 30 7.22 -13.58 -1.34
CA ASN A 30 7.54 -14.98 -1.66
C ASN A 30 6.30 -15.82 -2.02
N ALA A 31 5.25 -15.17 -2.51
CA ALA A 31 4.02 -15.81 -2.96
C ALA A 31 3.59 -15.23 -4.30
N ALA A 32 3.15 -16.07 -5.21
CA ALA A 32 2.62 -15.63 -6.48
C ALA A 32 1.30 -14.87 -6.27
N SER A 33 1.09 -13.81 -7.04
CA SER A 33 -0.18 -13.10 -7.07
C SER A 33 -1.31 -14.02 -7.55
N ASP A 34 -2.53 -13.77 -7.11
CA ASP A 34 -3.70 -14.52 -7.57
C ASP A 34 -4.09 -14.15 -9.00
N LYS A 35 -3.82 -12.90 -9.37
CA LYS A 35 -4.08 -12.35 -10.71
C LYS A 35 -2.82 -11.65 -11.23
N ALA A 36 -2.73 -11.56 -12.57
CA ALA A 36 -1.72 -10.72 -13.19
C ALA A 36 -2.03 -9.23 -12.90
N PRO A 37 -1.11 -8.49 -12.27
CA PRO A 37 -1.29 -7.05 -12.13
C PRO A 37 -1.16 -6.33 -13.47
N ALA A 38 -1.69 -5.12 -13.53
CA ALA A 38 -1.50 -4.25 -14.70
C ALA A 38 0.00 -4.03 -14.96
N GLY A 39 0.41 -4.07 -16.23
CA GLY A 39 1.81 -3.92 -16.62
C GLY A 39 2.64 -5.21 -16.59
N ALA A 40 2.14 -6.30 -16.03
CA ALA A 40 2.83 -7.59 -16.00
C ALA A 40 2.57 -8.46 -17.24
N ARG A 41 1.99 -7.90 -18.29
CA ARG A 41 1.73 -8.57 -19.59
C ARG A 41 1.02 -9.92 -19.46
N GLY A 42 0.11 -10.04 -18.49
CA GLY A 42 -0.62 -11.27 -18.20
C GLY A 42 0.11 -12.25 -17.29
N HIS A 43 1.33 -11.96 -16.88
CA HIS A 43 2.06 -12.79 -15.91
C HIS A 43 1.61 -12.51 -14.49
N ARG A 44 1.45 -13.55 -13.70
CA ARG A 44 1.41 -13.39 -12.25
C ARG A 44 2.79 -12.97 -11.75
N VAL A 45 2.86 -12.31 -10.63
CA VAL A 45 4.11 -11.82 -10.07
C VAL A 45 4.36 -12.39 -8.67
N MET A 46 5.62 -12.49 -8.31
CA MET A 46 6.06 -12.82 -6.96
C MET A 46 7.13 -11.83 -6.53
N LEU A 47 6.81 -10.99 -5.54
CA LEU A 47 7.77 -10.10 -4.93
C LEU A 47 8.63 -10.91 -3.95
N THR A 48 9.94 -10.93 -4.16
CA THR A 48 10.83 -11.61 -3.21
C THR A 48 10.90 -10.84 -1.90
N ARG A 49 11.09 -11.56 -0.79
CA ARG A 49 11.28 -10.94 0.52
C ARG A 49 12.44 -9.96 0.52
N ASP A 50 13.57 -10.33 -0.06
CA ASP A 50 14.76 -9.48 -0.10
C ASP A 50 14.50 -8.19 -0.89
N ALA A 51 13.81 -8.27 -2.03
CA ALA A 51 13.42 -7.10 -2.81
C ALA A 51 12.46 -6.18 -2.03
N ALA A 52 11.48 -6.76 -1.34
CA ALA A 52 10.55 -6.02 -0.50
C ALA A 52 11.27 -5.31 0.66
N GLU A 53 12.13 -6.03 1.37
CA GLU A 53 12.90 -5.50 2.50
C GLU A 53 13.77 -4.32 2.07
N ALA A 54 14.49 -4.45 0.97
CA ALA A 54 15.31 -3.36 0.42
C ALA A 54 14.48 -2.15 -0.03
N ALA A 55 13.23 -2.36 -0.42
CA ALA A 55 12.34 -1.31 -0.92
C ALA A 55 11.45 -0.67 0.17
N LEU A 56 11.44 -1.18 1.41
CA LEU A 56 10.61 -0.63 2.51
C LEU A 56 10.76 0.89 2.67
N PRO A 57 11.98 1.48 2.60
CA PRO A 57 12.11 2.94 2.70
C PRO A 57 11.30 3.73 1.68
N SER A 58 11.03 3.18 0.50
CA SER A 58 10.23 3.87 -0.53
C SER A 58 8.74 3.97 -0.18
N LEU A 59 8.28 3.19 0.81
CA LEU A 59 6.90 3.28 1.32
C LEU A 59 6.71 4.36 2.38
N LEU A 60 7.77 4.79 3.05
CA LEU A 60 7.66 5.81 4.09
C LEU A 60 7.37 7.17 3.46
N GLY A 61 6.29 7.81 3.90
CA GLY A 61 5.79 9.04 3.30
C GLY A 61 5.01 8.84 1.99
N MET A 62 4.76 7.59 1.58
CA MET A 62 3.97 7.27 0.41
C MET A 62 2.51 7.70 0.61
N ALA A 63 1.97 8.44 -0.35
CA ALA A 63 0.55 8.74 -0.37
C ALA A 63 -0.28 7.48 -0.66
N VAL A 64 -1.42 7.39 0.00
CA VAL A 64 -2.42 6.34 -0.24
C VAL A 64 -3.53 6.93 -1.07
N ASP A 65 -3.72 6.41 -2.27
CA ASP A 65 -4.76 6.87 -3.18
C ASP A 65 -5.92 5.86 -3.30
N TYR A 66 -6.94 6.26 -4.02
CA TYR A 66 -8.04 5.40 -4.44
C TYR A 66 -8.64 5.95 -5.73
N ARG A 67 -9.31 5.12 -6.48
CA ARG A 67 -10.11 5.51 -7.64
C ARG A 67 -11.60 5.29 -7.34
N PRO A 68 -12.50 6.19 -7.76
CA PRO A 68 -13.94 5.94 -7.70
C PRO A 68 -14.27 4.59 -8.35
N GLY A 69 -15.10 3.78 -7.68
CA GLY A 69 -15.33 2.39 -8.08
C GLY A 69 -14.41 1.39 -7.37
N TRP A 70 -13.38 1.83 -6.65
CA TRP A 70 -12.49 1.02 -5.81
C TRP A 70 -11.81 -0.12 -6.58
N ASP A 71 -11.31 0.20 -7.76
CA ASP A 71 -10.75 -0.76 -8.71
C ASP A 71 -9.34 -0.43 -9.20
N GLY A 72 -8.66 0.54 -8.58
CA GLY A 72 -7.31 0.91 -8.97
C GLY A 72 -6.79 2.19 -8.33
N HIS A 73 -5.79 2.78 -8.96
CA HIS A 73 -5.09 3.97 -8.53
C HIS A 73 -5.62 5.25 -9.22
N ASP A 74 -5.65 6.35 -8.49
CA ASP A 74 -5.79 7.70 -9.03
C ASP A 74 -4.90 8.66 -8.24
N ALA A 75 -3.78 9.04 -8.84
CA ALA A 75 -2.78 9.91 -8.22
C ALA A 75 -3.31 11.29 -7.79
N ARG A 76 -4.49 11.69 -8.27
CA ARG A 76 -5.15 12.94 -7.88
C ARG A 76 -5.95 12.82 -6.58
N ARG A 77 -6.17 11.59 -6.08
CA ARG A 77 -6.96 11.31 -4.89
C ARG A 77 -6.11 10.73 -3.77
N LYS A 78 -5.12 11.51 -3.35
CA LYS A 78 -4.19 11.15 -2.28
C LYS A 78 -4.88 11.36 -0.93
N SER A 79 -5.53 10.33 -0.43
CA SER A 79 -6.39 10.38 0.75
C SER A 79 -5.66 10.20 2.07
N GLY A 80 -4.43 9.75 2.04
CA GLY A 80 -3.68 9.48 3.26
C GLY A 80 -2.19 9.29 3.01
N LEU A 81 -1.50 8.87 4.07
CA LEU A 81 -0.05 8.76 4.10
C LEU A 81 0.37 7.51 4.85
N VAL A 82 1.33 6.79 4.29
CA VAL A 82 2.03 5.69 4.98
C VAL A 82 3.12 6.27 5.88
N THR A 83 3.10 5.91 7.14
CA THR A 83 4.10 6.34 8.14
C THR A 83 4.96 5.19 8.62
N GLU A 84 4.54 3.95 8.42
CA GLU A 84 5.25 2.75 8.84
C GLU A 84 5.03 1.63 7.83
N ALA A 85 6.08 0.87 7.55
CA ALA A 85 6.03 -0.32 6.71
C ALA A 85 6.91 -1.42 7.33
N THR A 86 6.36 -2.61 7.50
CA THR A 86 7.00 -3.72 8.19
C THR A 86 6.68 -5.06 7.52
N LEU A 87 7.65 -5.94 7.46
CA LEU A 87 7.44 -7.34 7.07
C LEU A 87 7.08 -8.17 8.30
N VAL A 88 5.89 -8.77 8.27
CA VAL A 88 5.38 -9.65 9.33
C VAL A 88 5.09 -11.02 8.70
N GLY A 89 6.01 -11.96 8.87
CA GLY A 89 5.94 -13.21 8.11
C GLY A 89 5.93 -12.94 6.60
N PRO A 90 5.00 -13.51 5.83
CA PRO A 90 4.90 -13.26 4.39
C PRO A 90 4.16 -11.95 4.05
N ARG A 91 3.67 -11.20 5.04
CA ARG A 91 2.85 -10.00 4.83
C ARG A 91 3.69 -8.73 4.90
N LEU A 92 3.53 -7.85 3.92
CA LEU A 92 4.02 -6.48 4.00
C LEU A 92 2.89 -5.62 4.56
N VAL A 93 3.04 -5.23 5.82
CA VAL A 93 2.06 -4.44 6.57
C VAL A 93 2.44 -2.97 6.51
N VAL A 94 1.49 -2.12 6.20
CA VAL A 94 1.64 -0.66 6.21
C VAL A 94 0.68 -0.06 7.22
N ARG A 95 1.12 1.00 7.88
CA ARG A 95 0.30 1.82 8.79
C ARG A 95 0.47 3.28 8.43
N GLY A 96 -0.51 4.06 8.79
CA GLY A 96 -0.51 5.49 8.55
C GLY A 96 -1.84 6.11 8.95
N TYR A 97 -2.23 7.14 8.23
CA TYR A 97 -3.51 7.80 8.46
C TYR A 97 -4.17 8.23 7.16
N ILE A 98 -5.48 8.33 7.22
CA ILE A 98 -6.34 8.89 6.18
C ILE A 98 -6.85 10.25 6.65
N TYR A 99 -6.89 11.23 5.75
CA TYR A 99 -7.53 12.53 5.96
C TYR A 99 -9.05 12.39 5.82
N ALA A 100 -9.67 11.81 6.84
CA ALA A 100 -11.05 11.31 6.77
C ALA A 100 -12.10 12.40 6.56
N ARG A 101 -11.84 13.64 7.00
CA ARG A 101 -12.76 14.77 6.77
C ARG A 101 -12.73 15.28 5.34
N ASP A 102 -11.55 15.23 4.70
CA ASP A 102 -11.38 15.65 3.30
C ASP A 102 -11.82 14.55 2.32
N PHE A 103 -11.72 13.28 2.76
CA PHE A 103 -12.07 12.09 1.99
C PHE A 103 -13.08 11.20 2.72
N PRO A 104 -14.28 11.72 3.03
CA PRO A 104 -15.29 10.96 3.78
C PRO A 104 -15.77 9.72 3.05
N GLU A 105 -15.63 9.66 1.73
CA GLU A 105 -15.98 8.52 0.91
C GLU A 105 -15.15 7.28 1.24
N VAL A 106 -13.91 7.42 1.74
CA VAL A 106 -13.07 6.28 2.16
C VAL A 106 -13.72 5.58 3.35
N ALA A 107 -14.09 6.32 4.39
CA ALA A 107 -14.77 5.77 5.55
C ALA A 107 -16.13 5.17 5.17
N LYS A 108 -16.89 5.85 4.31
CA LYS A 108 -18.18 5.35 3.82
C LYS A 108 -18.05 4.05 3.05
N ALA A 109 -17.03 3.94 2.19
CA ALA A 109 -16.78 2.72 1.43
C ALA A 109 -16.47 1.52 2.35
N ILE A 110 -15.63 1.74 3.37
CA ILE A 110 -15.30 0.71 4.35
C ILE A 110 -16.54 0.24 5.12
N GLN A 111 -17.45 1.17 5.47
CA GLN A 111 -18.70 0.85 6.15
C GLN A 111 -19.74 0.18 5.24
N ALA A 112 -19.78 0.58 3.95
CA ALA A 112 -20.75 0.09 2.97
C ALA A 112 -20.44 -1.34 2.46
N HIS A 113 -19.16 -1.71 2.47
CA HIS A 113 -18.73 -3.05 2.04
C HIS A 113 -18.66 -4.00 3.23
N ALA A 114 -18.77 -5.30 2.94
CA ALA A 114 -18.63 -6.33 3.97
C ALA A 114 -17.28 -6.19 4.71
N PRO A 115 -17.19 -6.60 5.97
CA PRO A 115 -15.91 -6.65 6.67
C PRO A 115 -14.87 -7.37 5.81
N GLN A 116 -13.67 -6.83 5.75
CA GLN A 116 -12.55 -7.36 4.95
C GLN A 116 -12.75 -7.33 3.41
N ALA A 117 -13.75 -6.61 2.90
CA ALA A 117 -13.93 -6.45 1.45
C ALA A 117 -12.88 -5.52 0.81
N MET A 118 -12.27 -4.64 1.62
CA MET A 118 -11.26 -3.71 1.16
C MET A 118 -9.87 -4.33 1.25
N GLY A 119 -9.06 -4.08 0.23
CA GLY A 119 -7.68 -4.49 0.13
C GLY A 119 -6.78 -3.35 -0.32
N MET A 120 -5.56 -3.69 -0.68
CA MET A 120 -4.56 -2.73 -1.14
C MET A 120 -3.88 -3.20 -2.42
N SER A 121 -3.34 -2.24 -3.14
CA SER A 121 -2.50 -2.43 -4.32
C SER A 121 -1.32 -1.47 -4.27
N TYR A 122 -0.26 -1.81 -4.98
CA TYR A 122 0.91 -0.96 -5.12
C TYR A 122 1.23 -0.72 -6.60
N GLU A 123 1.94 0.37 -6.85
CA GLU A 123 2.62 0.63 -8.12
C GLU A 123 4.13 0.58 -7.91
N LEU A 124 4.85 0.14 -8.94
CA LEU A 124 6.29 -0.03 -8.92
C LEU A 124 6.96 0.76 -10.04
N ALA A 125 8.17 1.21 -9.76
CA ALA A 125 9.17 1.59 -10.75
C ALA A 125 10.41 0.71 -10.59
N ASP A 126 11.30 0.75 -11.57
CA ASP A 126 12.62 0.09 -11.55
C ASP A 126 12.55 -1.41 -11.21
N ALA A 127 11.46 -2.07 -11.58
CA ALA A 127 11.27 -3.48 -11.33
C ALA A 127 12.22 -4.31 -12.19
N ARG A 128 12.93 -5.25 -11.53
CA ARG A 128 13.74 -6.26 -12.21
C ARG A 128 13.05 -7.62 -12.08
N VAL A 129 12.82 -8.26 -13.21
CA VAL A 129 12.30 -9.62 -13.30
C VAL A 129 13.47 -10.58 -13.49
N GLU A 130 13.52 -11.67 -12.72
CA GLU A 130 14.59 -12.66 -12.78
C GLU A 130 14.64 -13.38 -14.13
N ASP A 131 13.49 -13.84 -14.63
CA ASP A 131 13.32 -14.48 -15.94
C ASP A 131 11.99 -14.04 -16.58
N LEU A 132 12.08 -13.30 -17.66
CA LEU A 132 10.91 -12.82 -18.42
C LEU A 132 10.12 -13.91 -19.13
N ARG A 133 10.70 -15.11 -19.27
CA ARG A 133 10.06 -16.28 -19.89
C ARG A 133 9.28 -17.12 -18.89
N ALA A 134 9.52 -16.90 -17.58
CA ALA A 134 8.83 -17.63 -16.52
C ALA A 134 7.33 -17.33 -16.52
N GLU A 135 6.52 -18.32 -16.17
CA GLU A 135 5.07 -18.15 -15.99
C GLU A 135 4.74 -17.12 -14.91
N VAL A 136 5.48 -17.18 -13.79
CA VAL A 136 5.40 -16.23 -12.70
C VAL A 136 6.64 -15.35 -12.72
N TRP A 137 6.44 -14.05 -12.84
CA TRP A 137 7.55 -13.10 -12.83
C TRP A 137 8.02 -12.86 -11.40
N LYS A 138 9.22 -13.33 -11.11
CA LYS A 138 9.88 -13.12 -9.84
C LYS A 138 10.56 -11.75 -9.84
N LEU A 139 10.07 -10.86 -8.99
CA LEU A 139 10.57 -9.50 -8.85
C LEU A 139 11.71 -9.49 -7.83
N THR A 140 12.92 -9.25 -8.30
CA THR A 140 14.15 -9.30 -7.48
C THR A 140 14.64 -7.91 -7.07
N ARG A 141 14.09 -6.86 -7.68
CA ARG A 141 14.31 -5.45 -7.34
C ARG A 141 13.07 -4.66 -7.67
N VAL A 142 12.68 -3.76 -6.78
CA VAL A 142 11.54 -2.85 -6.98
C VAL A 142 11.78 -1.54 -6.24
N THR A 143 11.04 -0.51 -6.67
CA THR A 143 10.83 0.73 -5.92
C THR A 143 9.34 0.95 -5.87
N PHE A 144 8.76 1.10 -4.69
CA PHE A 144 7.34 1.43 -4.57
C PHE A 144 7.11 2.89 -4.94
N THR A 145 6.14 3.14 -5.80
CA THR A 145 5.79 4.47 -6.29
C THR A 145 4.34 4.86 -6.03
N GLY A 146 3.52 3.92 -5.58
CA GLY A 146 2.13 4.17 -5.21
C GLY A 146 1.56 3.10 -4.32
N ALA A 147 0.59 3.49 -3.52
CA ALA A 147 -0.24 2.59 -2.72
C ALA A 147 -1.70 3.02 -2.86
N ALA A 148 -2.61 2.08 -3.05
CA ALA A 148 -4.02 2.37 -3.21
C ALA A 148 -4.89 1.46 -2.33
N ILE A 149 -6.07 2.00 -1.98
CA ILE A 149 -7.18 1.27 -1.39
C ILE A 149 -8.10 0.84 -2.51
N LEU A 150 -8.47 -0.42 -2.55
CA LEU A 150 -9.41 -0.96 -3.53
C LEU A 150 -10.17 -2.16 -2.97
N LEU A 151 -11.15 -2.65 -3.73
CA LEU A 151 -11.81 -3.91 -3.40
C LEU A 151 -10.81 -5.08 -3.51
N ARG A 152 -10.78 -5.95 -2.52
CA ARG A 152 -9.89 -7.14 -2.50
C ARG A 152 -10.05 -8.01 -3.73
N GLU A 153 -11.27 -8.14 -4.24
CA GLU A 153 -11.53 -8.89 -5.49
C GLU A 153 -10.86 -8.27 -6.72
N LYS A 154 -10.51 -6.98 -6.66
CA LYS A 154 -9.79 -6.27 -7.73
C LYS A 154 -8.27 -6.28 -7.53
N ALA A 155 -7.81 -6.55 -6.31
CA ALA A 155 -6.38 -6.62 -5.99
C ALA A 155 -5.71 -7.82 -6.68
N ALA A 156 -4.41 -7.68 -7.00
CA ALA A 156 -3.60 -8.78 -7.50
C ALA A 156 -3.42 -9.89 -6.46
N TYR A 157 -3.44 -9.53 -5.19
CA TYR A 157 -3.39 -10.47 -4.06
C TYR A 157 -4.68 -10.38 -3.24
N ARG A 158 -5.40 -11.47 -3.13
CA ARG A 158 -6.62 -11.56 -2.30
C ARG A 158 -6.32 -11.48 -0.80
N ALA A 159 -5.09 -11.79 -0.39
CA ALA A 159 -4.66 -11.72 1.00
C ALA A 159 -4.34 -10.30 1.48
N THR A 160 -4.53 -9.27 0.65
CA THR A 160 -4.43 -7.88 1.08
C THR A 160 -5.61 -7.48 1.95
N SER A 161 -5.44 -6.42 2.73
CA SER A 161 -6.49 -5.90 3.60
C SER A 161 -6.31 -4.40 3.83
N PHE A 162 -7.39 -3.73 4.17
CA PHE A 162 -7.36 -2.34 4.62
C PHE A 162 -8.42 -2.12 5.68
N ARG A 163 -8.03 -1.56 6.81
CA ARG A 163 -8.94 -1.20 7.90
C ARG A 163 -8.56 0.15 8.50
N MET A 164 -9.55 0.89 8.94
CA MET A 164 -9.38 2.14 9.68
C MET A 164 -9.73 1.92 11.15
N ALA A 165 -9.09 2.71 12.00
CA ALA A 165 -9.52 2.82 13.40
C ALA A 165 -10.93 3.41 13.44
N SER A 166 -11.71 2.91 14.40
CA SER A 166 -13.08 3.41 14.66
C SER A 166 -13.04 4.71 15.47
#